data_a2fa33253543c7ea6771ef97e27e2d00
#
_entry.id   a2fa33253543c7ea6771ef97e27e2d00
#
_cell.length_a   1.000
_cell.length_b   1.000
_cell.length_c   1.000
_cell.angle_alpha   90.00
_cell.angle_beta   90.00
_cell.angle_gamma   90.00
#
_symmetry.space_group_name_H-M   'P 1'
#
loop_
_entity.id
_entity.type
_entity.pdbx_description
1 polymer ?
#
loop_
_entity_poly.entity_id
_entity_poly.type
_entity_poly.pdbx_seq_one_letter_code
_entity_poly.pdbx_strand_id
1 'polypeptide(L)'
;MMVGMTIAPRLDPTTLRWRWCHFDALDVHELQNIYMARQQVFALEQQCIYLDADGCDEKSFHLAAWAPGQRVPLAYARVVQPGVKYAEPSIGRVITTPSARGTGLGRDLVRRAIGHTCEAFPGQGIRISAQSRLEAFYAEVGFEIVGERYMEDGILHTEMLLPGAGA
;
A
#
# COMPACT_ATOMS: atom_id res chain seq x y z
N MET A 1 26.10 21.56 -27.88
CA MET A 1 24.90 20.72 -28.15
C MET A 1 24.08 20.70 -26.87
N MET A 2 23.00 21.49 -26.79
CA MET A 2 22.09 21.47 -25.62
C MET A 2 21.26 20.19 -25.68
N VAL A 3 21.51 19.25 -24.77
CA VAL A 3 20.63 18.11 -24.56
C VAL A 3 19.38 18.66 -23.88
N GLY A 4 18.29 18.75 -24.65
CA GLY A 4 17.00 19.14 -24.12
C GLY A 4 16.59 18.17 -23.02
N MET A 5 16.54 18.65 -21.77
CA MET A 5 15.91 17.95 -20.68
C MET A 5 14.41 17.80 -21.02
N THR A 6 14.05 16.63 -21.53
CA THR A 6 12.64 16.28 -21.65
C THR A 6 12.10 16.12 -20.23
N ILE A 7 11.37 17.12 -19.77
CA ILE A 7 10.64 17.04 -18.50
C ILE A 7 9.62 15.91 -18.69
N ALA A 8 9.75 14.83 -17.91
CA ALA A 8 8.76 13.76 -17.92
C ALA A 8 7.38 14.35 -17.66
N PRO A 9 6.34 13.94 -18.40
CA PRO A 9 5.00 14.47 -18.22
C PRO A 9 4.56 14.27 -16.76
N ARG A 10 4.05 15.33 -16.17
CA ARG A 10 3.54 15.31 -14.78
C ARG A 10 2.38 14.32 -14.72
N LEU A 11 2.40 13.44 -13.72
CA LEU A 11 1.34 12.49 -13.48
C LEU A 11 0.00 13.22 -13.31
N ASP A 12 -0.99 12.84 -14.13
CA ASP A 12 -2.38 13.29 -13.97
C ASP A 12 -3.15 12.23 -13.18
N PRO A 13 -3.50 12.51 -11.91
CA PRO A 13 -4.21 11.53 -11.06
C PRO A 13 -5.59 11.14 -11.61
N THR A 14 -6.22 12.00 -12.44
CA THR A 14 -7.54 11.73 -12.98
C THR A 14 -7.55 10.66 -14.07
N THR A 15 -6.40 10.35 -14.65
CA THR A 15 -6.24 9.34 -15.70
C THR A 15 -5.94 7.94 -15.15
N LEU A 16 -5.76 7.81 -13.84
CA LEU A 16 -5.41 6.53 -13.23
C LEU A 16 -6.58 5.55 -13.22
N ARG A 17 -6.31 4.32 -13.62
CA ARG A 17 -7.23 3.20 -13.47
C ARG A 17 -7.02 2.55 -12.11
N TRP A 18 -7.97 2.72 -11.22
CA TRP A 18 -8.00 2.08 -9.91
C TRP A 18 -8.68 0.71 -9.98
N ARG A 19 -8.10 -0.27 -9.32
CA ARG A 19 -8.62 -1.62 -9.17
C ARG A 19 -8.66 -1.99 -7.70
N TRP A 20 -9.85 -2.33 -7.20
CA TRP A 20 -10.06 -2.91 -5.87
C TRP A 20 -10.76 -4.24 -6.02
N CYS A 21 -10.15 -5.32 -5.57
CA CYS A 21 -10.76 -6.65 -5.61
C CYS A 21 -10.06 -7.62 -4.66
N HIS A 22 -10.76 -8.70 -4.31
CA HIS A 22 -10.15 -9.85 -3.64
C HIS A 22 -9.17 -10.55 -4.58
N PHE A 23 -8.21 -11.29 -4.01
CA PHE A 23 -7.18 -12.02 -4.76
C PHE A 23 -7.76 -12.87 -5.91
N ASP A 24 -8.85 -13.62 -5.65
CA ASP A 24 -9.46 -14.51 -6.63
C ASP A 24 -10.03 -13.80 -7.87
N ALA A 25 -10.23 -12.50 -7.80
CA ALA A 25 -10.72 -11.67 -8.90
C ALA A 25 -9.60 -10.96 -9.68
N LEU A 26 -8.35 -11.09 -9.25
CA LEU A 26 -7.20 -10.64 -10.03
C LEU A 26 -6.96 -11.60 -11.20
N ASP A 27 -6.69 -11.06 -12.38
CA ASP A 27 -6.13 -11.88 -13.43
C ASP A 27 -4.62 -12.12 -13.22
N VAL A 28 -4.07 -13.10 -13.93
CA VAL A 28 -2.66 -13.47 -13.78
C VAL A 28 -1.70 -12.35 -14.18
N HIS A 29 -2.10 -11.48 -15.09
CA HIS A 29 -1.28 -10.35 -15.53
C HIS A 29 -1.30 -9.23 -14.50
N GLU A 30 -2.47 -8.90 -13.92
CA GLU A 30 -2.60 -7.97 -12.81
C GLU A 30 -1.74 -8.40 -11.62
N LEU A 31 -1.84 -9.67 -11.23
CA LEU A 31 -1.05 -10.24 -10.13
C LEU A 31 0.45 -10.15 -10.41
N GLN A 32 0.90 -10.56 -11.60
CA GLN A 32 2.31 -10.46 -11.96
C GLN A 32 2.81 -9.02 -11.92
N ASN A 33 2.05 -8.08 -12.44
CA ASN A 33 2.42 -6.66 -12.48
C ASN A 33 2.47 -6.05 -11.07
N ILE A 34 1.57 -6.46 -10.18
CA ILE A 34 1.60 -6.09 -8.75
C ILE A 34 2.88 -6.63 -8.10
N TYR A 35 3.24 -7.90 -8.32
CA TYR A 35 4.47 -8.46 -7.76
C TYR A 35 5.72 -7.78 -8.31
N MET A 36 5.73 -7.39 -9.58
CA MET A 36 6.85 -6.59 -10.14
C MET A 36 7.00 -5.26 -9.39
N ALA A 37 5.90 -4.53 -9.15
CA ALA A 37 5.96 -3.28 -8.39
C ALA A 37 6.47 -3.48 -6.97
N ARG A 38 5.99 -4.51 -6.28
CA ARG A 38 6.42 -4.85 -4.91
C ARG A 38 7.91 -5.19 -4.86
N GLN A 39 8.39 -6.00 -5.79
CA GLN A 39 9.82 -6.35 -5.87
C GLN A 39 10.69 -5.14 -6.18
N GLN A 40 10.27 -4.26 -7.08
CA GLN A 40 11.01 -3.03 -7.36
C GLN A 40 11.21 -2.16 -6.12
N VAL A 41 10.17 -2.00 -5.30
CA VAL A 41 10.25 -1.16 -4.10
C VAL A 41 10.91 -1.90 -2.95
N PHE A 42 10.45 -3.08 -2.58
CA PHE A 42 10.95 -3.77 -1.39
C PHE A 42 12.30 -4.43 -1.60
N ALA A 43 12.48 -5.18 -2.67
CA ALA A 43 13.73 -5.92 -2.90
C ALA A 43 14.83 -5.01 -3.46
N LEU A 44 14.55 -4.23 -4.51
CA LEU A 44 15.58 -3.47 -5.20
C LEU A 44 15.87 -2.12 -4.55
N GLU A 45 14.86 -1.33 -4.19
CA GLU A 45 15.08 -0.03 -3.55
C GLU A 45 15.42 -0.16 -2.06
N GLN A 46 14.58 -0.86 -1.30
CA GLN A 46 14.72 -0.96 0.16
C GLN A 46 15.68 -2.08 0.58
N GLN A 47 16.09 -2.92 -0.35
CA GLN A 47 16.99 -4.06 -0.11
C GLN A 47 16.48 -4.99 1.00
N CYS A 48 15.16 -5.16 1.10
CA CYS A 48 14.54 -6.06 2.05
C CYS A 48 14.68 -7.51 1.57
N ILE A 49 15.41 -8.31 2.35
CA ILE A 49 15.60 -9.75 2.08
C ILE A 49 14.60 -10.53 2.94
N TYR A 50 13.36 -10.62 2.48
CA TYR A 50 12.30 -11.43 3.09
C TYR A 50 11.39 -12.01 2.01
N LEU A 51 10.57 -12.98 2.38
CA LEU A 51 9.58 -13.55 1.48
C LEU A 51 8.39 -12.59 1.34
N ASP A 52 8.41 -11.75 0.31
CA ASP A 52 7.38 -10.75 0.10
C ASP A 52 6.01 -11.37 -0.19
N ALA A 53 5.95 -12.42 -1.01
CA ALA A 53 4.76 -13.26 -1.19
C ALA A 53 4.62 -14.22 0.01
N ASP A 54 4.09 -13.73 1.12
CA ASP A 54 4.11 -14.34 2.45
C ASP A 54 2.94 -15.29 2.74
N GLY A 55 2.13 -15.64 1.73
CA GLY A 55 0.94 -16.47 1.86
C GLY A 55 -0.31 -15.73 2.35
N CYS A 56 -0.22 -14.43 2.62
CA CYS A 56 -1.38 -13.61 2.99
C CYS A 56 -2.12 -13.02 1.79
N ASP A 57 -1.52 -13.02 0.60
CA ASP A 57 -2.11 -12.40 -0.59
C ASP A 57 -3.45 -13.04 -0.97
N GLU A 58 -3.56 -14.37 -0.86
CA GLU A 58 -4.79 -15.11 -1.14
C GLU A 58 -5.96 -14.78 -0.19
N LYS A 59 -5.64 -14.24 0.99
CA LYS A 59 -6.59 -13.84 2.03
C LYS A 59 -6.70 -12.33 2.14
N SER A 60 -6.52 -11.65 1.01
CA SER A 60 -6.45 -10.19 0.98
C SER A 60 -7.25 -9.59 -0.15
N PHE A 61 -7.66 -8.35 0.07
CA PHE A 61 -8.03 -7.44 -1.00
C PHE A 61 -6.79 -6.70 -1.50
N HIS A 62 -6.81 -6.33 -2.76
CA HIS A 62 -5.72 -5.64 -3.44
C HIS A 62 -6.24 -4.34 -4.04
N LEU A 63 -5.56 -3.25 -3.75
CA LEU A 63 -5.83 -1.93 -4.31
C LEU A 63 -4.62 -1.49 -5.13
N ALA A 64 -4.82 -1.21 -6.40
CA ALA A 64 -3.75 -0.79 -7.29
C ALA A 64 -4.20 0.29 -8.25
N ALA A 65 -3.28 1.14 -8.68
CA ALA A 65 -3.52 2.21 -9.64
C ALA A 65 -2.51 2.16 -10.78
N TRP A 66 -3.02 2.11 -12.01
CA TRP A 66 -2.21 2.13 -13.24
C TRP A 66 -2.39 3.44 -13.99
N ALA A 67 -1.31 4.00 -14.49
CA ALA A 67 -1.35 5.04 -15.50
C ALA A 67 -1.61 4.42 -16.89
N PRO A 68 -2.21 5.17 -17.83
CA PRO A 68 -2.42 4.69 -19.19
C PRO A 68 -1.11 4.20 -19.84
N GLY A 69 -1.15 3.01 -20.46
CA GLY A 69 0.00 2.41 -21.14
C GLY A 69 1.11 1.88 -20.24
N GLN A 70 0.98 1.96 -18.94
CA GLN A 70 1.96 1.42 -17.99
C GLN A 70 1.59 0.00 -17.58
N ARG A 71 2.58 -0.89 -17.62
CA ARG A 71 2.41 -2.28 -17.22
C ARG A 71 2.36 -2.44 -15.69
N VAL A 72 3.25 -1.76 -14.98
CA VAL A 72 3.40 -1.86 -13.54
C VAL A 72 2.55 -0.77 -12.85
N PRO A 73 1.78 -1.10 -11.81
CA PRO A 73 1.01 -0.09 -11.10
C PRO A 73 1.93 0.96 -10.46
N LEU A 74 1.48 2.21 -10.45
CA LEU A 74 2.18 3.32 -9.81
C LEU A 74 2.00 3.34 -8.30
N ALA A 75 0.91 2.77 -7.81
CA ALA A 75 0.57 2.68 -6.41
C ALA A 75 -0.12 1.35 -6.11
N TYR A 76 0.15 0.80 -4.94
CA TYR A 76 -0.45 -0.45 -4.51
C TYR A 76 -0.54 -0.52 -2.98
N ALA A 77 -1.60 -1.14 -2.48
CA ALA A 77 -1.77 -1.54 -1.09
C ALA A 77 -2.49 -2.89 -1.00
N ARG A 78 -2.12 -3.67 0.01
CA ARG A 78 -2.79 -4.92 0.38
C ARG A 78 -3.61 -4.72 1.63
N VAL A 79 -4.83 -5.25 1.65
CA VAL A 79 -5.69 -5.29 2.84
C VAL A 79 -5.92 -6.74 3.22
N VAL A 80 -5.25 -7.20 4.26
CA VAL A 80 -5.40 -8.55 4.80
C VAL A 80 -6.70 -8.63 5.59
N GLN A 81 -7.45 -9.70 5.40
CA GLN A 81 -8.72 -9.94 6.10
C GLN A 81 -8.53 -10.02 7.63
N PRO A 82 -9.57 -9.65 8.42
CA PRO A 82 -9.53 -9.84 9.88
C PRO A 82 -9.28 -11.30 10.24
N GLY A 83 -8.52 -11.51 11.32
CA GLY A 83 -8.22 -12.84 11.84
C GLY A 83 -7.07 -13.58 11.13
N VAL A 84 -6.45 -12.99 10.11
CA VAL A 84 -5.31 -13.60 9.41
C VAL A 84 -3.98 -13.14 10.00
N LYS A 85 -3.74 -11.84 10.04
CA LYS A 85 -2.52 -11.24 10.61
C LYS A 85 -2.80 -10.68 12.01
N TYR A 86 -3.92 -9.98 12.14
CA TYR A 86 -4.42 -9.41 13.40
C TYR A 86 -5.90 -9.72 13.54
N ALA A 87 -6.49 -9.44 14.68
CA ALA A 87 -7.93 -9.53 14.87
C ALA A 87 -8.67 -8.58 13.93
N GLU A 88 -8.12 -7.38 13.72
CA GLU A 88 -8.61 -6.38 12.78
C GLU A 88 -8.08 -6.62 11.35
N PRO A 89 -8.76 -6.10 10.31
CA PRO A 89 -8.17 -6.02 8.98
C PRO A 89 -6.89 -5.18 9.00
N SER A 90 -5.94 -5.50 8.14
CA SER A 90 -4.62 -4.85 8.13
C SER A 90 -4.26 -4.34 6.74
N ILE A 91 -3.98 -3.04 6.64
CA ILE A 91 -3.40 -2.43 5.44
C ILE A 91 -1.88 -2.60 5.51
N GLY A 92 -1.30 -3.14 4.45
CA GLY A 92 0.15 -3.33 4.33
C GLY A 92 0.61 -3.33 2.90
N ARG A 93 1.90 -3.58 2.69
CA ARG A 93 2.52 -3.53 1.35
C ARG A 93 2.21 -2.24 0.59
N VAL A 94 2.10 -1.13 1.32
CA VAL A 94 1.81 0.20 0.76
C VAL A 94 3.04 0.71 0.01
N ILE A 95 2.91 0.89 -1.29
CA ILE A 95 4.00 1.39 -2.13
C ILE A 95 3.51 2.43 -3.13
N THR A 96 4.41 3.33 -3.49
CA THR A 96 4.35 4.14 -4.71
C THR A 96 5.67 3.98 -5.45
N THR A 97 5.59 3.89 -6.78
CA THR A 97 6.81 3.83 -7.60
C THR A 97 7.52 5.19 -7.58
N PRO A 98 8.85 5.25 -7.83
CA PRO A 98 9.61 6.49 -7.78
C PRO A 98 9.01 7.64 -8.60
N SER A 99 8.49 7.35 -9.80
CA SER A 99 7.87 8.34 -10.68
C SER A 99 6.59 8.97 -10.14
N ALA A 100 5.93 8.30 -9.21
CA ALA A 100 4.66 8.76 -8.61
C ALA A 100 4.85 9.50 -7.27
N ARG A 101 6.05 9.51 -6.71
CA ARG A 101 6.34 10.15 -5.42
C ARG A 101 6.31 11.68 -5.53
N GLY A 102 5.92 12.34 -4.44
CA GLY A 102 5.77 13.78 -4.41
C GLY A 102 4.54 14.33 -5.15
N THR A 103 3.63 13.47 -5.61
CA THR A 103 2.41 13.85 -6.34
C THR A 103 1.15 13.85 -5.48
N GLY A 104 1.24 13.35 -4.23
CA GLY A 104 0.08 13.10 -3.36
C GLY A 104 -0.57 11.74 -3.56
N LEU A 105 -0.10 10.93 -4.49
CA LEU A 105 -0.70 9.62 -4.79
C LEU A 105 -0.66 8.65 -3.61
N GLY A 106 0.39 8.70 -2.78
CA GLY A 106 0.48 7.87 -1.59
C GLY A 106 -0.62 8.15 -0.56
N ARG A 107 -0.97 9.42 -0.36
CA ARG A 107 -2.10 9.81 0.50
C ARG A 107 -3.45 9.35 -0.08
N ASP A 108 -3.65 9.53 -1.37
CA ASP A 108 -4.87 9.08 -2.04
C ASP A 108 -5.02 7.56 -1.96
N LEU A 109 -3.94 6.82 -2.18
CA LEU A 109 -3.89 5.37 -2.02
C LEU A 109 -4.34 4.93 -0.62
N VAL A 110 -3.75 5.51 0.44
CA VAL A 110 -4.07 5.11 1.82
C VAL A 110 -5.50 5.49 2.18
N ARG A 111 -5.99 6.68 1.80
CA ARG A 111 -7.38 7.09 2.02
C ARG A 111 -8.38 6.15 1.33
N ARG A 112 -8.10 5.75 0.10
CA ARG A 112 -8.93 4.78 -0.64
C ARG A 112 -8.89 3.40 0.02
N ALA A 113 -7.71 2.94 0.44
CA ALA A 113 -7.57 1.67 1.16
C ALA A 113 -8.37 1.67 2.47
N ILE A 114 -8.34 2.75 3.24
CA ILE A 114 -9.17 2.92 4.45
C ILE A 114 -10.66 2.87 4.09
N GLY A 115 -11.10 3.65 3.11
CA GLY A 115 -12.51 3.69 2.69
C GLY A 115 -13.03 2.31 2.29
N HIS A 116 -12.32 1.62 1.40
CA HIS A 116 -12.68 0.27 0.97
C HIS A 116 -12.65 -0.75 2.11
N THR A 117 -11.69 -0.61 3.04
CA THR A 117 -11.62 -1.50 4.20
C THR A 117 -12.81 -1.30 5.14
N CYS A 118 -13.20 -0.05 5.39
CA CYS A 118 -14.39 0.26 6.20
C CYS A 118 -15.70 -0.24 5.55
N GLU A 119 -15.79 -0.21 4.23
CA GLU A 119 -16.93 -0.76 3.48
C GLU A 119 -16.96 -2.30 3.54
N ALA A 120 -15.79 -2.95 3.38
CA ALA A 120 -15.69 -4.40 3.39
C ALA A 120 -15.86 -5.00 4.80
N PHE A 121 -15.44 -4.28 5.84
CA PHE A 121 -15.45 -4.73 7.24
C PHE A 121 -16.06 -3.64 8.15
N PRO A 122 -17.38 -3.40 8.07
CA PRO A 122 -18.03 -2.32 8.80
C PRO A 122 -17.82 -2.41 10.32
N GLY A 123 -17.56 -1.27 10.96
CA GLY A 123 -17.42 -1.15 12.39
C GLY A 123 -16.08 -1.61 12.98
N GLN A 124 -15.24 -2.26 12.17
CA GLN A 124 -13.93 -2.72 12.64
C GLN A 124 -12.88 -1.61 12.53
N GLY A 125 -11.92 -1.61 13.46
CA GLY A 125 -10.69 -0.82 13.33
C GLY A 125 -9.77 -1.40 12.25
N ILE A 126 -8.72 -0.66 11.92
CA ILE A 126 -7.70 -1.09 10.95
C ILE A 126 -6.35 -1.04 11.65
N ARG A 127 -5.62 -2.17 11.66
CA ARG A 127 -4.30 -2.26 12.26
C ARG A 127 -3.22 -2.27 11.18
N ILE A 128 -2.12 -1.55 11.42
CA ILE A 128 -0.96 -1.52 10.54
C ILE A 128 0.33 -1.72 11.32
N SER A 129 1.33 -2.28 10.65
CA SER A 129 2.73 -2.26 11.05
C SER A 129 3.45 -1.29 10.11
N ALA A 130 3.61 -0.05 10.55
CA ALA A 130 4.20 1.01 9.75
C ALA A 130 5.71 1.10 9.98
N GLN A 131 6.48 1.41 8.94
CA GLN A 131 7.84 1.88 9.15
C GLN A 131 7.79 3.14 10.02
N SER A 132 8.57 3.18 11.11
CA SER A 132 8.46 4.25 12.13
C SER A 132 8.68 5.65 11.58
N ARG A 133 9.46 5.79 10.51
CA ARG A 133 9.64 7.06 9.79
C ARG A 133 8.35 7.61 9.15
N LEU A 134 7.32 6.77 9.03
CA LEU A 134 6.02 7.12 8.42
C LEU A 134 4.90 7.31 9.45
N GLU A 135 5.22 7.33 10.75
CA GLU A 135 4.21 7.54 11.81
C GLU A 135 3.37 8.81 11.58
N ALA A 136 4.02 9.93 11.27
CA ALA A 136 3.32 11.19 10.99
C ALA A 136 2.40 11.11 9.79
N PHE A 137 2.82 10.40 8.74
CA PHE A 137 2.02 10.19 7.53
C PHE A 137 0.72 9.42 7.83
N TYR A 138 0.81 8.35 8.63
CA TYR A 138 -0.37 7.58 9.02
C TYR A 138 -1.23 8.29 10.08
N ALA A 139 -0.61 9.07 10.98
CA ALA A 139 -1.36 9.88 11.94
C ALA A 139 -2.25 10.93 11.26
N GLU A 140 -1.83 11.50 10.13
CA GLU A 140 -2.64 12.45 9.33
C GLU A 140 -3.97 11.85 8.84
N VAL A 141 -4.05 10.54 8.70
CA VAL A 141 -5.27 9.84 8.25
C VAL A 141 -5.99 9.11 9.40
N GLY A 142 -5.59 9.37 10.64
CA GLY A 142 -6.31 8.97 11.84
C GLY A 142 -5.74 7.76 12.58
N PHE A 143 -4.60 7.20 12.17
CA PHE A 143 -3.96 6.12 12.92
C PHE A 143 -3.28 6.63 14.18
N GLU A 144 -3.39 5.87 15.25
CA GLU A 144 -2.77 6.12 16.54
C GLU A 144 -1.74 5.03 16.86
N ILE A 145 -0.64 5.39 17.51
CA ILE A 145 0.40 4.44 17.92
C ILE A 145 -0.15 3.55 19.03
N VAL A 146 -0.01 2.22 18.86
CA VAL A 146 -0.43 1.21 19.84
C VAL A 146 0.73 0.24 20.09
N GLY A 147 1.47 0.43 21.15
CA GLY A 147 2.60 -0.41 21.50
C GLY A 147 3.97 0.23 21.27
N GLU A 148 5.00 -0.54 21.49
CA GLU A 148 6.39 -0.10 21.35
C GLU A 148 6.90 -0.32 19.93
N ARG A 149 7.91 0.47 19.54
CA ARG A 149 8.62 0.28 18.28
C ARG A 149 9.43 -1.02 18.32
N TYR A 150 9.53 -1.70 17.19
CA TYR A 150 10.26 -2.96 17.04
C TYR A 150 10.98 -3.06 15.70
N MET A 151 12.01 -3.88 15.65
CA MET A 151 12.74 -4.13 14.41
C MET A 151 12.08 -5.27 13.63
N GLU A 152 11.83 -5.04 12.35
CA GLU A 152 11.36 -6.03 11.39
C GLU A 152 12.17 -5.89 10.11
N ASP A 153 12.84 -6.96 9.67
CA ASP A 153 13.68 -6.98 8.47
C ASP A 153 14.70 -5.81 8.38
N GLY A 154 15.30 -5.47 9.52
CA GLY A 154 16.28 -4.39 9.60
C GLY A 154 15.72 -2.97 9.59
N ILE A 155 14.40 -2.81 9.60
CA ILE A 155 13.71 -1.52 9.59
C ILE A 155 12.89 -1.37 10.88
N LEU A 156 13.00 -0.21 11.53
CA LEU A 156 12.21 0.10 12.71
C LEU A 156 10.74 0.30 12.33
N HIS A 157 9.86 -0.46 12.99
CA HIS A 157 8.42 -0.44 12.77
C HIS A 157 7.65 0.00 14.01
N THR A 158 6.47 0.52 13.79
CA THR A 158 5.51 0.94 14.81
C THR A 158 4.14 0.35 14.48
N GLU A 159 3.54 -0.31 15.44
CA GLU A 159 2.16 -0.77 15.31
C GLU A 159 1.20 0.38 15.56
N MET A 160 0.26 0.58 14.63
CA MET A 160 -0.71 1.67 14.71
C MET A 160 -2.12 1.14 14.44
N LEU A 161 -3.11 1.78 15.03
CA LEU A 161 -4.53 1.43 14.93
C LEU A 161 -5.35 2.63 14.50
N LEU A 162 -6.18 2.45 13.49
CA LEU A 162 -7.31 3.33 13.22
C LEU A 162 -8.53 2.77 13.95
N PRO A 163 -9.08 3.46 14.95
CA PRO A 163 -10.24 2.95 15.69
C PRO A 163 -11.44 2.70 14.78
N GLY A 164 -12.21 1.65 15.09
CA GLY A 164 -13.47 1.37 14.42
C GLY A 164 -14.58 2.34 14.82
N ALA A 165 -15.59 2.49 13.98
CA ALA A 165 -16.77 3.28 14.32
C ALA A 165 -17.56 2.55 15.44
N GLY A 166 -17.54 3.09 16.66
CA GLY A 166 -18.22 2.52 17.82
C GLY A 166 -17.30 1.97 18.91
N ALA A 167 -16.00 2.25 18.84
CA ALA A 167 -15.06 2.02 19.93
C ALA A 167 -15.05 3.22 20.90
#